data_bc36e0edf4609af1fe3653f2b75f6e61
#
_entry.id   bc36e0edf4609af1fe3653f2b75f6e61
#
_cell.length_a   1.000
_cell.length_b   1.000
_cell.length_c   1.000
_cell.angle_alpha   90.00
_cell.angle_beta   90.00
_cell.angle_gamma   90.00
#
_symmetry.space_group_name_H-M   'P 1'
#
loop_
_entity.id
_entity.type
_entity.pdbx_description
1 polymer ?
#
loop_
_entity_poly.entity_id
_entity_poly.type
_entity_poly.pdbx_seq_one_letter_code
_entity_poly.pdbx_strand_id
1 'polypeptide(L)'
;MLRGEQDHVALLTDSVFSPASLSAADDETRQWLSQLALHVNSLHHQSGKPINIVELNGASGQHSAALLARLPQGSVHYTLLESSPLALEQARTQLANSGHQIDFLLLNELYVPEELQNSADIVLAANALHRYVQPLHGLKAASQLLRPTGELWMMERQCLTPVAMIRSE
;
A
#
# COMPACT_ATOMS: atom_id res chain seq x y z
N MET A 1 -12.90 23.12 -14.97
CA MET A 1 -12.35 22.83 -16.32
C MET A 1 -11.11 23.66 -16.50
N LEU A 2 -9.98 23.03 -16.57
CA LEU A 2 -8.70 23.66 -16.84
C LEU A 2 -8.69 24.09 -18.32
N ARG A 3 -8.36 25.33 -18.60
CA ARG A 3 -8.46 25.95 -19.93
C ARG A 3 -7.36 25.51 -20.90
N GLY A 4 -7.07 24.22 -21.04
CA GLY A 4 -6.20 23.70 -22.08
C GLY A 4 -4.74 24.20 -22.14
N GLU A 5 -4.29 24.94 -21.14
CA GLU A 5 -2.95 25.53 -21.09
C GLU A 5 -1.91 24.66 -20.37
N GLN A 6 -2.34 23.59 -19.70
CA GLN A 6 -1.45 22.62 -19.08
C GLN A 6 -1.90 21.21 -19.44
N ASP A 7 -0.93 20.36 -19.78
CA ASP A 7 -1.15 18.95 -20.00
C ASP A 7 -1.66 18.31 -18.69
N HIS A 8 -2.85 17.67 -18.76
CA HIS A 8 -3.43 16.98 -17.61
C HIS A 8 -2.50 15.90 -17.03
N VAL A 9 -1.65 15.30 -17.86
CA VAL A 9 -0.63 14.33 -17.42
C VAL A 9 0.44 15.02 -16.57
N ALA A 10 0.82 16.25 -16.90
CA ALA A 10 1.78 17.03 -16.11
C ALA A 10 1.24 17.34 -14.72
N LEU A 11 -0.08 17.60 -14.57
CA LEU A 11 -0.71 17.78 -13.27
C LEU A 11 -0.69 16.53 -12.39
N LEU A 12 -0.81 15.35 -13.00
CA LEU A 12 -0.75 14.08 -12.27
C LEU A 12 0.66 13.73 -11.79
N THR A 13 1.68 14.33 -12.40
CA THR A 13 3.08 14.19 -11.98
C THR A 13 3.56 15.28 -11.02
N ASP A 14 2.75 16.33 -10.81
CA ASP A 14 3.04 17.36 -9.81
C ASP A 14 2.97 16.77 -8.40
N SER A 15 3.99 17.08 -7.58
CA SER A 15 4.11 16.56 -6.22
C SER A 15 2.93 16.94 -5.31
N VAL A 16 2.28 18.07 -5.58
CA VAL A 16 1.13 18.58 -4.80
C VAL A 16 -0.17 17.96 -5.27
N PHE A 17 -0.34 17.79 -6.59
CA PHE A 17 -1.58 17.29 -7.20
C PHE A 17 -1.51 15.83 -7.63
N SER A 18 -0.41 15.14 -7.32
CA SER A 18 -0.32 13.71 -7.64
C SER A 18 -1.44 12.93 -6.93
N PRO A 19 -1.98 11.88 -7.55
CA PRO A 19 -2.96 11.00 -6.92
C PRO A 19 -2.50 10.49 -5.56
N ALA A 20 -1.19 10.28 -5.39
CA ALA A 20 -0.59 9.84 -4.15
C ALA A 20 -0.68 10.88 -3.02
N SER A 21 -0.30 12.15 -3.28
CA SER A 21 -0.37 13.21 -2.27
C SER A 21 -1.81 13.55 -1.87
N LEU A 22 -2.73 13.58 -2.84
CA LEU A 22 -4.15 13.81 -2.59
C LEU A 22 -4.77 12.68 -1.75
N SER A 23 -4.35 11.43 -1.98
CA SER A 23 -4.81 10.27 -1.19
C SER A 23 -4.26 10.26 0.23
N ALA A 24 -2.99 10.62 0.40
CA ALA A 24 -2.35 10.65 1.72
C ALA A 24 -2.92 11.77 2.62
N ALA A 25 -3.49 12.81 2.02
CA ALA A 25 -4.14 13.91 2.74
C ALA A 25 -5.54 13.57 3.26
N ASP A 26 -6.08 12.42 2.91
CA ASP A 26 -7.41 11.99 3.32
C ASP A 26 -7.46 11.55 4.78
N ASP A 27 -8.35 12.18 5.55
CA ASP A 27 -8.51 11.92 6.98
C ASP A 27 -8.90 10.47 7.29
N GLU A 28 -9.76 9.86 6.48
CA GLU A 28 -10.18 8.47 6.66
C GLU A 28 -8.99 7.51 6.49
N THR A 29 -8.18 7.74 5.45
CA THR A 29 -6.97 6.96 5.21
C THR A 29 -5.98 7.11 6.36
N ARG A 30 -5.79 8.35 6.86
CA ARG A 30 -4.90 8.59 8.00
C ARG A 30 -5.37 7.90 9.27
N GLN A 31 -6.67 7.92 9.55
CA GLN A 31 -7.26 7.26 10.71
C GLN A 31 -7.09 5.74 10.60
N TRP A 32 -7.37 5.17 9.43
CA TRP A 32 -7.23 3.74 9.19
C TRP A 32 -5.77 3.27 9.34
N LEU A 33 -4.80 3.99 8.76
CA LEU A 33 -3.37 3.70 8.94
C LEU A 33 -2.93 3.82 10.41
N SER A 34 -3.51 4.75 11.16
CA SER A 34 -3.22 4.91 12.58
C SER A 34 -3.73 3.71 13.39
N GLN A 35 -4.92 3.21 13.09
CA GLN A 35 -5.46 2.00 13.72
C GLN A 35 -4.61 0.77 13.38
N LEU A 36 -4.21 0.63 12.11
CA LEU A 36 -3.31 -0.45 11.70
C LEU A 36 -1.96 -0.37 12.44
N ALA A 37 -1.38 0.82 12.58
CA ALA A 37 -0.12 0.99 13.31
C ALA A 37 -0.24 0.59 14.78
N LEU A 38 -1.35 0.95 15.45
CA LEU A 38 -1.62 0.52 16.83
C LEU A 38 -1.74 -1.00 16.94
N HIS A 39 -2.42 -1.62 15.99
CA HIS A 39 -2.57 -3.08 15.95
C HIS A 39 -1.23 -3.78 15.73
N VAL A 40 -0.43 -3.35 14.75
CA VAL A 40 0.93 -3.88 14.49
C VAL A 40 1.81 -3.76 15.73
N ASN A 41 1.81 -2.59 16.39
CA ASN A 41 2.56 -2.40 17.63
C ASN A 41 2.12 -3.38 18.73
N SER A 42 0.81 -3.61 18.89
CA SER A 42 0.29 -4.58 19.84
C SER A 42 0.78 -6.01 19.53
N LEU A 43 0.71 -6.45 18.28
CA LEU A 43 1.20 -7.75 17.84
C LEU A 43 2.71 -7.91 18.07
N HIS A 44 3.48 -6.87 17.73
CA HIS A 44 4.93 -6.85 17.97
C HIS A 44 5.27 -7.00 19.45
N HIS A 45 4.60 -6.23 20.33
CA HIS A 45 4.80 -6.33 21.77
C HIS A 45 4.42 -7.70 22.33
N GLN A 46 3.36 -8.31 21.82
CA GLN A 46 2.91 -9.64 22.27
C GLN A 46 3.85 -10.76 21.82
N SER A 47 4.33 -10.69 20.60
CA SER A 47 5.17 -11.74 20.01
C SER A 47 6.66 -11.61 20.34
N GLY A 48 7.11 -10.38 20.61
CA GLY A 48 8.53 -10.04 20.73
C GLY A 48 9.31 -10.18 19.43
N LYS A 49 8.63 -10.32 18.29
CA LYS A 49 9.23 -10.54 16.96
C LYS A 49 8.75 -9.48 15.97
N PRO A 50 9.53 -9.18 14.93
CA PRO A 50 9.04 -8.36 13.82
C PRO A 50 7.78 -8.97 13.19
N ILE A 51 6.84 -8.11 12.81
CA ILE A 51 5.61 -8.51 12.13
C ILE A 51 5.84 -8.47 10.61
N ASN A 52 5.55 -9.55 9.92
CA ASN A 52 5.68 -9.64 8.48
C ASN A 52 4.45 -9.00 7.82
N ILE A 53 4.64 -7.87 7.14
CA ILE A 53 3.60 -7.16 6.41
C ILE A 53 3.88 -7.28 4.91
N VAL A 54 2.89 -7.71 4.14
CA VAL A 54 2.93 -7.71 2.68
C VAL A 54 1.86 -6.75 2.15
N GLU A 55 2.28 -5.71 1.44
CA GLU A 55 1.37 -4.75 0.81
C GLU A 55 1.15 -5.10 -0.65
N LEU A 56 -0.13 -5.20 -1.04
CA LEU A 56 -0.55 -5.43 -2.42
C LEU A 56 -0.77 -4.09 -3.14
N ASN A 57 -0.17 -3.95 -4.32
CA ASN A 57 -0.29 -2.76 -5.18
C ASN A 57 -0.02 -1.46 -4.41
N GLY A 58 1.13 -1.38 -3.73
CA GLY A 58 1.52 -0.27 -2.87
C GLY A 58 1.77 1.06 -3.59
N ALA A 59 1.60 1.10 -4.91
CA ALA A 59 1.80 2.27 -5.77
C ALA A 59 3.18 2.92 -5.52
N SER A 60 3.21 4.24 -5.32
CA SER A 60 4.45 4.99 -5.03
C SER A 60 4.91 4.94 -3.56
N GLY A 61 4.30 4.09 -2.71
CA GLY A 61 4.70 3.91 -1.32
C GLY A 61 4.22 4.98 -0.33
N GLN A 62 3.24 5.79 -0.69
CA GLN A 62 2.76 6.87 0.19
C GLN A 62 2.06 6.32 1.46
N HIS A 63 1.22 5.30 1.30
CA HIS A 63 0.56 4.66 2.44
C HIS A 63 1.57 3.90 3.30
N SER A 64 2.52 3.20 2.65
CA SER A 64 3.63 2.52 3.32
C SER A 64 4.46 3.50 4.15
N ALA A 65 4.85 4.67 3.59
CA ALA A 65 5.61 5.69 4.29
C ALA A 65 4.82 6.22 5.51
N ALA A 66 3.53 6.48 5.33
CA ALA A 66 2.67 6.97 6.40
C ALA A 66 2.47 5.94 7.53
N LEU A 67 2.40 4.65 7.20
CA LEU A 67 2.34 3.56 8.17
C LEU A 67 3.67 3.41 8.90
N LEU A 68 4.77 3.23 8.16
CA LEU A 68 6.11 2.97 8.70
C LEU A 68 6.60 4.09 9.61
N ALA A 69 6.26 5.35 9.31
CA ALA A 69 6.57 6.49 10.16
C ALA A 69 5.94 6.42 11.57
N ARG A 70 4.97 5.54 11.80
CA ARG A 70 4.27 5.32 13.08
C ARG A 70 4.73 4.07 13.81
N LEU A 71 5.65 3.31 13.22
CA LEU A 71 6.12 2.04 13.76
C LEU A 71 7.55 2.17 14.28
N PRO A 72 7.89 1.51 15.40
CA PRO A 72 9.27 1.44 15.87
C PRO A 72 10.17 0.73 14.84
N GLN A 73 11.40 1.20 14.73
CA GLN A 73 12.39 0.53 13.89
C GLN A 73 12.59 -0.93 14.33
N GLY A 74 12.68 -1.83 13.35
CA GLY A 74 12.82 -3.26 13.58
C GLY A 74 11.55 -3.97 14.03
N SER A 75 10.42 -3.27 14.16
CA SER A 75 9.13 -3.90 14.52
C SER A 75 8.46 -4.65 13.37
N VAL A 76 8.89 -4.42 12.14
CA VAL A 76 8.30 -5.05 10.95
C VAL A 76 9.35 -5.48 9.94
N HIS A 77 9.06 -6.56 9.23
CA HIS A 77 9.60 -6.88 7.91
C HIS A 77 8.52 -6.53 6.89
N TYR A 78 8.82 -5.62 5.97
CA TYR A 78 7.84 -5.08 5.05
C TYR A 78 8.15 -5.49 3.62
N THR A 79 7.17 -6.07 2.92
CA THR A 79 7.28 -6.40 1.50
C THR A 79 6.25 -5.59 0.74
N LEU A 80 6.68 -4.76 -0.21
CA LEU A 80 5.82 -4.00 -1.10
C LEU A 80 5.77 -4.68 -2.47
N LEU A 81 4.58 -5.13 -2.85
CA LEU A 81 4.28 -5.69 -4.17
C LEU A 81 3.60 -4.62 -5.03
N GLU A 82 4.12 -4.38 -6.23
CA GLU A 82 3.54 -3.40 -7.15
C GLU A 82 3.65 -3.89 -8.61
N SER A 83 2.56 -3.78 -9.37
CA SER A 83 2.50 -4.24 -10.76
C SER A 83 3.16 -3.29 -11.77
N SER A 84 3.28 -2.00 -11.43
CA SER A 84 3.94 -0.99 -12.26
C SER A 84 5.42 -0.87 -11.87
N PRO A 85 6.37 -1.16 -12.80
CA PRO A 85 7.79 -0.96 -12.52
C PRO A 85 8.13 0.49 -12.16
N LEU A 86 7.47 1.47 -12.78
CA LEU A 86 7.68 2.88 -12.50
C LEU A 86 7.24 3.24 -11.07
N ALA A 87 6.05 2.77 -10.66
CA ALA A 87 5.55 3.01 -9.31
C ALA A 87 6.44 2.32 -8.26
N LEU A 88 6.95 1.12 -8.56
CA LEU A 88 7.87 0.39 -7.69
C LEU A 88 9.17 1.17 -7.46
N GLU A 89 9.75 1.80 -8.50
CA GLU A 89 10.94 2.65 -8.37
C GLU A 89 10.66 3.94 -7.60
N GLN A 90 9.47 4.52 -7.76
CA GLN A 90 9.03 5.64 -6.95
C GLN A 90 8.91 5.24 -5.47
N ALA A 91 8.34 4.07 -5.19
CA ALA A 91 8.24 3.55 -3.83
C ALA A 91 9.63 3.31 -3.21
N ARG A 92 10.59 2.75 -3.96
CA ARG A 92 11.99 2.62 -3.49
C ARG A 92 12.58 3.96 -3.07
N THR A 93 12.40 4.97 -3.90
CA THR A 93 12.88 6.34 -3.61
C THR A 93 12.19 6.94 -2.40
N GLN A 94 10.87 6.82 -2.32
CA GLN A 94 10.06 7.35 -1.23
C GLN A 94 10.41 6.73 0.12
N LEU A 95 10.72 5.44 0.15
CA LEU A 95 10.92 4.66 1.36
C LEU A 95 12.41 4.45 1.71
N ALA A 96 13.34 4.99 0.91
CA ALA A 96 14.78 4.81 1.09
C ALA A 96 15.29 5.19 2.49
N ASN A 97 14.66 6.18 3.13
CA ASN A 97 15.04 6.70 4.44
C ASN A 97 14.05 6.33 5.55
N SER A 98 13.21 5.32 5.36
CA SER A 98 12.19 4.92 6.34
C SER A 98 12.77 4.35 7.64
N GLY A 99 14.03 3.86 7.61
CA GLY A 99 14.65 3.17 8.74
C GLY A 99 14.17 1.73 8.95
N HIS A 100 13.34 1.20 8.05
CA HIS A 100 12.84 -0.17 8.09
C HIS A 100 13.46 -1.04 6.99
N GLN A 101 13.50 -2.35 7.21
CA GLN A 101 13.85 -3.31 6.17
C GLN A 101 12.64 -3.50 5.26
N ILE A 102 12.80 -3.17 3.97
CA ILE A 102 11.72 -3.22 2.98
C ILE A 102 12.18 -3.98 1.76
N ASP A 103 11.44 -5.02 1.37
CA ASP A 103 11.59 -5.74 0.13
C ASP A 103 10.61 -5.20 -0.90
N PHE A 104 11.09 -4.97 -2.13
CA PHE A 104 10.29 -4.44 -3.23
C PHE A 104 10.26 -5.45 -4.36
N LEU A 105 9.09 -5.96 -4.67
CA LEU A 105 8.91 -7.00 -5.68
C LEU A 105 7.87 -6.59 -6.72
N LEU A 106 8.17 -6.92 -7.98
CA LEU A 106 7.21 -6.71 -9.06
C LEU A 106 6.09 -7.73 -8.93
N LEU A 107 4.85 -7.25 -8.78
CA LEU A 107 3.67 -8.09 -8.67
C LEU A 107 3.29 -8.66 -10.03
N ASN A 108 3.16 -9.96 -10.11
CA ASN A 108 2.42 -10.63 -11.17
C ASN A 108 1.01 -10.94 -10.65
N GLU A 109 -0.02 -10.41 -11.31
CA GLU A 109 -1.42 -10.55 -10.85
C GLU A 109 -1.92 -12.01 -10.75
N LEU A 110 -1.28 -12.92 -11.46
CA LEU A 110 -1.68 -14.33 -11.53
C LEU A 110 -0.82 -15.25 -10.66
N TYR A 111 0.25 -14.71 -10.08
CA TYR A 111 1.23 -15.54 -9.39
C TYR A 111 1.75 -14.87 -8.12
N VAL A 112 1.62 -15.56 -7.01
CA VAL A 112 2.26 -15.21 -5.74
C VAL A 112 3.54 -16.03 -5.62
N PRO A 113 4.73 -15.41 -5.44
CA PRO A 113 5.98 -16.12 -5.24
C PRO A 113 5.89 -17.15 -4.10
N GLU A 114 6.45 -18.34 -4.32
CA GLU A 114 6.36 -19.43 -3.33
C GLU A 114 6.94 -19.04 -1.97
N GLU A 115 8.01 -18.26 -1.97
CA GLU A 115 8.67 -17.76 -0.77
C GLU A 115 7.80 -16.80 0.07
N LEU A 116 6.79 -16.20 -0.53
CA LEU A 116 5.83 -15.33 0.17
C LEU A 116 4.55 -16.05 0.59
N GLN A 117 4.30 -17.27 0.12
CA GLN A 117 3.09 -18.00 0.48
C GLN A 117 3.09 -18.35 1.97
N ASN A 118 1.95 -18.14 2.62
CA ASN A 118 1.74 -18.38 4.05
C ASN A 118 2.78 -17.69 4.97
N SER A 119 3.36 -16.57 4.54
CA SER A 119 4.42 -15.86 5.27
C SER A 119 3.93 -14.62 6.02
N ALA A 120 2.87 -13.96 5.54
CA ALA A 120 2.42 -12.70 6.05
C ALA A 120 1.60 -12.85 7.34
N ASP A 121 1.95 -12.07 8.36
CA ASP A 121 1.11 -11.79 9.52
C ASP A 121 -0.05 -10.88 9.14
N ILE A 122 0.25 -9.89 8.31
CA ILE A 122 -0.71 -8.92 7.79
C ILE A 122 -0.51 -8.77 6.29
N VAL A 123 -1.60 -8.87 5.53
CA VAL A 123 -1.66 -8.39 4.15
C VAL A 123 -2.40 -7.06 4.13
N LEU A 124 -1.75 -6.05 3.55
CA LEU A 124 -2.27 -4.70 3.41
C LEU A 124 -2.75 -4.47 1.98
N ALA A 125 -3.98 -4.00 1.79
CA ALA A 125 -4.57 -3.67 0.50
C ALA A 125 -5.29 -2.31 0.58
N ALA A 126 -4.54 -1.23 0.34
CA ALA A 126 -5.07 0.14 0.39
C ALA A 126 -5.40 0.65 -1.02
N ASN A 127 -6.68 0.67 -1.39
CA ASN A 127 -7.13 0.98 -2.74
C ASN A 127 -6.42 0.12 -3.82
N ALA A 128 -6.30 -1.16 -3.55
CA ALA A 128 -5.48 -2.08 -4.32
C ALA A 128 -6.30 -3.02 -5.20
N LEU A 129 -7.47 -3.45 -4.73
CA LEU A 129 -8.24 -4.53 -5.38
C LEU A 129 -8.86 -4.10 -6.71
N HIS A 130 -9.27 -2.84 -6.84
CA HIS A 130 -9.81 -2.31 -8.11
C HIS A 130 -8.76 -2.23 -9.23
N ARG A 131 -7.47 -2.37 -8.91
CA ARG A 131 -6.36 -2.39 -9.88
C ARG A 131 -6.15 -3.76 -10.54
N TYR A 132 -6.75 -4.81 -9.97
CA TYR A 132 -6.76 -6.14 -10.60
C TYR A 132 -7.83 -6.19 -11.69
N VAL A 133 -7.57 -6.93 -12.76
CA VAL A 133 -8.55 -7.19 -13.84
C VAL A 133 -9.85 -7.77 -13.24
N GLN A 134 -9.71 -8.61 -12.23
CA GLN A 134 -10.81 -9.09 -11.40
C GLN A 134 -10.44 -8.93 -9.92
N PRO A 135 -11.22 -8.19 -9.11
CA PRO A 135 -10.94 -8.00 -7.68
C PRO A 135 -10.75 -9.30 -6.91
N LEU A 136 -11.40 -10.39 -7.35
CA LEU A 136 -11.25 -11.72 -6.78
C LEU A 136 -9.81 -12.24 -6.87
N HIS A 137 -9.04 -11.87 -7.90
CA HIS A 137 -7.63 -12.25 -8.02
C HIS A 137 -6.80 -11.63 -6.90
N GLY A 138 -7.05 -10.37 -6.56
CA GLY A 138 -6.41 -9.71 -5.41
C GLY A 138 -6.73 -10.38 -4.08
N LEU A 139 -7.97 -10.78 -3.86
CA LEU A 139 -8.37 -11.53 -2.66
C LEU A 139 -7.73 -12.91 -2.59
N LYS A 140 -7.61 -13.62 -3.73
CA LYS A 140 -6.89 -14.89 -3.79
C LYS A 140 -5.41 -14.71 -3.49
N ALA A 141 -4.77 -13.69 -4.06
CA ALA A 141 -3.38 -13.37 -3.77
C ALA A 141 -3.19 -13.08 -2.27
N ALA A 142 -4.06 -12.25 -1.67
CA ALA A 142 -4.03 -11.98 -0.24
C ALA A 142 -4.16 -13.28 0.60
N SER A 143 -5.09 -14.17 0.22
CA SER A 143 -5.28 -15.45 0.92
C SER A 143 -4.06 -16.38 0.82
N GLN A 144 -3.35 -16.37 -0.32
CA GLN A 144 -2.13 -17.16 -0.50
C GLN A 144 -0.94 -16.62 0.28
N LEU A 145 -0.86 -15.30 0.45
CA LEU A 145 0.19 -14.62 1.22
C LEU A 145 0.03 -14.83 2.71
N LEU A 146 -1.21 -14.83 3.20
CA LEU A 146 -1.52 -14.91 4.63
C LEU A 146 -1.15 -16.27 5.22
N ARG A 147 -0.46 -16.24 6.35
CA ARG A 147 -0.36 -17.43 7.21
C ARG A 147 -1.74 -17.77 7.83
N PRO A 148 -1.95 -18.99 8.36
CA PRO A 148 -3.27 -19.42 8.88
C PRO A 148 -3.89 -18.49 9.93
N THR A 149 -3.06 -17.73 10.67
CA THR A 149 -3.48 -16.78 11.71
C THR A 149 -3.27 -15.32 11.27
N GLY A 150 -2.99 -15.10 10.00
CA GLY A 150 -2.74 -13.76 9.45
C GLY A 150 -4.05 -13.01 9.16
N GLU A 151 -3.95 -11.70 9.04
CA GLU A 151 -5.08 -10.80 8.86
C GLU A 151 -4.97 -10.00 7.56
N LEU A 152 -6.08 -9.86 6.85
CA LEU A 152 -6.21 -8.94 5.72
C LEU A 152 -6.74 -7.59 6.21
N TRP A 153 -5.92 -6.54 6.04
CA TRP A 153 -6.31 -5.15 6.26
C TRP A 153 -6.56 -4.49 4.92
N MET A 154 -7.84 -4.24 4.63
CA MET A 154 -8.28 -3.74 3.34
C MET A 154 -9.05 -2.43 3.50
N MET A 155 -8.75 -1.49 2.61
CA MET A 155 -9.51 -0.27 2.43
C MET A 155 -9.72 -0.02 0.94
N GLU A 156 -10.99 0.02 0.52
CA GLU A 156 -11.39 0.37 -0.83
C GLU A 156 -12.41 1.51 -0.79
N ARG A 157 -12.18 2.54 -1.58
CA ARG A 157 -13.11 3.67 -1.64
C ARG A 157 -14.31 3.33 -2.51
N GLN A 158 -15.49 3.48 -1.93
CA GLN A 158 -16.77 3.29 -2.61
C GLN A 158 -17.46 4.61 -2.96
N CYS A 159 -17.03 5.74 -2.38
CA CYS A 159 -17.66 7.04 -2.58
C CYS A 159 -16.86 7.91 -3.54
N LEU A 160 -17.55 8.61 -4.44
CA LEU A 160 -17.00 9.66 -5.27
C LEU A 160 -16.71 10.89 -4.38
N THR A 161 -15.52 10.95 -3.80
CA THR A 161 -14.99 12.19 -3.24
C THR A 161 -14.51 13.09 -4.40
N PRO A 162 -14.37 14.41 -4.22
CA PRO A 162 -13.78 15.27 -5.24
C PRO A 162 -12.43 14.74 -5.76
N VAL A 163 -11.65 14.10 -4.90
CA VAL A 163 -10.38 13.45 -5.25
C VAL A 163 -10.59 12.20 -6.11
N ALA A 164 -11.60 11.39 -5.82
CA ALA A 164 -11.93 10.20 -6.61
C ALA A 164 -12.43 10.59 -8.01
N MET A 165 -13.13 11.72 -8.15
CA MET A 165 -13.58 12.23 -9.45
C MET A 165 -12.42 12.66 -10.36
N ILE A 166 -11.31 13.13 -9.80
CA ILE A 166 -10.10 13.47 -10.56
C ILE A 166 -9.40 12.21 -11.09
N ARG A 167 -9.62 11.07 -10.45
CA ARG A 167 -8.96 9.79 -10.77
C ARG A 167 -9.75 8.88 -11.71
N SER A 168 -11.05 9.13 -11.90
CA SER A 168 -11.94 8.22 -12.64
C SER A 168 -11.97 8.46 -14.16
N GLU A 169 -11.09 9.33 -14.69
CA GLU A 169 -10.92 9.56 -16.14
C GLU A 169 -9.60 8.84 -16.64
#